data_0f33d7be7fbd1ef1794cbb80427c5693
#
_entry.id   0f33d7be7fbd1ef1794cbb80427c5693
#
_cell.length_a   1.000
_cell.length_b   1.000
_cell.length_c   1.000
_cell.angle_alpha   90.00
_cell.angle_beta   90.00
_cell.angle_gamma   90.00
#
_symmetry.space_group_name_H-M   'P 1'
#
loop_
_entity.id
_entity.type
_entity.pdbx_description
1 polymer ?
#
loop_
_entity_poly.entity_id
_entity_poly.type
_entity_poly.pdbx_seq_one_letter_code
_entity_poly.pdbx_strand_id
1 'polypeptide(L)'
;MPSTASVPVRTSREVRLSSLPAGLPKPSDFTVVEAPVPAPGPDEVLVRNRQFLVFGGLRTLLGGAAKDTPVPGLNPGDTLFGPAVGEVVLAPEGGPLRPGDLVTHYLGWREYAVVPASGCVPVDPALPDPVAALSSGSAAYGALTRLAAVREGDVVLVTGAAGGVGSLAGQVARLLGAARVIGTTGSAWKTERLVDELGYDAVLTAGSWRSASADDRTGLRAQLAAAAPDGIDVLLDNVGGAQLTAAVDAARQGARFALVGSLSGQLAADGAGGAAPAVVDAFRLIVKGVSVRGYLGVDHPGVEAEWTGRLAEWLRSGAIRLPVVRYTGIDRAPHALQELIEGQHIGMLVVELPEHG
;
A
#
# COMPACT_ATOMS: atom_id res chain seq x y z
N MET A 1 -17.00 33.05 27.84
CA MET A 1 -17.70 32.51 26.64
C MET A 1 -18.07 31.08 26.97
N PRO A 2 -19.33 30.66 26.93
CA PRO A 2 -19.67 29.28 27.24
C PRO A 2 -19.07 28.38 26.16
N SER A 3 -18.35 27.33 26.60
CA SER A 3 -17.90 26.23 25.80
C SER A 3 -19.10 25.64 25.07
N THR A 4 -19.10 25.64 23.74
CA THR A 4 -20.03 24.84 22.94
C THR A 4 -19.66 23.38 23.17
N ALA A 5 -20.30 22.78 24.18
CA ALA A 5 -20.26 21.32 24.34
C ALA A 5 -20.79 20.71 23.04
N SER A 6 -19.91 20.13 22.23
CA SER A 6 -20.29 19.41 21.04
C SER A 6 -21.22 18.27 21.43
N VAL A 7 -22.37 18.18 20.76
CA VAL A 7 -23.32 17.07 20.95
C VAL A 7 -22.54 15.78 20.76
N PRO A 8 -22.54 14.85 21.72
CA PRO A 8 -21.79 13.62 21.57
C PRO A 8 -22.33 12.85 20.35
N VAL A 9 -21.42 12.49 19.43
CA VAL A 9 -21.75 11.64 18.27
C VAL A 9 -22.30 10.34 18.79
N ARG A 10 -23.53 10.00 18.42
CA ARG A 10 -24.23 8.81 18.94
C ARG A 10 -24.02 7.59 18.07
N THR A 11 -23.94 7.77 16.76
CA THR A 11 -23.80 6.69 15.77
C THR A 11 -22.76 7.02 14.72
N SER A 12 -22.20 5.99 14.10
CA SER A 12 -21.24 6.04 13.00
C SER A 12 -21.60 4.98 11.98
N ARG A 13 -21.49 5.29 10.71
CA ARG A 13 -21.55 4.25 9.69
C ARG A 13 -20.18 3.58 9.58
N GLU A 14 -20.20 2.27 9.39
CA GLU A 14 -19.00 1.45 9.25
C GLU A 14 -19.21 0.30 8.27
N VAL A 15 -18.13 -0.13 7.62
CA VAL A 15 -18.15 -1.29 6.72
C VAL A 15 -17.81 -2.55 7.50
N ARG A 16 -18.71 -3.50 7.51
CA ARG A 16 -18.53 -4.83 8.16
C ARG A 16 -18.37 -5.93 7.11
N LEU A 17 -17.58 -6.93 7.46
CA LEU A 17 -17.54 -8.19 6.74
C LEU A 17 -18.85 -8.95 6.97
N SER A 18 -19.63 -9.23 5.93
CA SER A 18 -20.87 -9.99 6.02
C SER A 18 -20.64 -11.49 5.90
N SER A 19 -19.72 -11.88 5.01
CA SER A 19 -19.35 -13.29 4.79
C SER A 19 -17.88 -13.39 4.36
N LEU A 20 -17.23 -14.50 4.69
CA LEU A 20 -15.89 -14.77 4.17
C LEU A 20 -15.96 -14.96 2.65
N PRO A 21 -15.11 -14.24 1.87
CA PRO A 21 -15.12 -14.36 0.42
C PRO A 21 -14.78 -15.77 -0.06
N ALA A 22 -15.64 -16.35 -0.89
CA ALA A 22 -15.35 -17.60 -1.61
C ALA A 22 -14.52 -17.30 -2.87
N GLY A 23 -13.26 -16.93 -2.70
CA GLY A 23 -12.38 -16.45 -3.76
C GLY A 23 -12.03 -14.97 -3.59
N LEU A 24 -11.99 -14.18 -4.66
CA LEU A 24 -11.73 -12.75 -4.55
C LEU A 24 -12.92 -12.02 -3.90
N PRO A 25 -12.65 -11.06 -3.00
CA PRO A 25 -13.71 -10.25 -2.35
C PRO A 25 -14.59 -9.53 -3.36
N LYS A 26 -15.90 -9.52 -3.08
CA LYS A 26 -16.92 -8.83 -3.87
C LYS A 26 -17.66 -7.83 -2.97
N PRO A 27 -18.28 -6.79 -3.52
CA PRO A 27 -19.07 -5.84 -2.71
C PRO A 27 -20.13 -6.50 -1.84
N SER A 28 -20.72 -7.62 -2.29
CA SER A 28 -21.72 -8.40 -1.53
C SER A 28 -21.18 -9.09 -0.27
N ASP A 29 -19.86 -9.22 -0.13
CA ASP A 29 -19.24 -9.78 1.08
C ASP A 29 -19.18 -8.77 2.22
N PHE A 30 -19.60 -7.53 1.97
CA PHE A 30 -19.55 -6.42 2.92
C PHE A 30 -20.90 -5.73 3.05
N THR A 31 -21.13 -5.11 4.19
CA THR A 31 -22.31 -4.28 4.43
C THR A 31 -21.91 -2.99 5.15
N VAL A 32 -22.56 -1.89 4.80
CA VAL A 32 -22.49 -0.65 5.57
C VAL A 32 -23.58 -0.67 6.61
N VAL A 33 -23.22 -0.52 7.87
CA VAL A 33 -24.15 -0.52 9.02
C VAL A 33 -23.97 0.74 9.82
N GLU A 34 -25.04 1.15 10.50
CA GLU A 34 -24.99 2.18 11.54
C GLU A 34 -24.74 1.50 12.89
N ALA A 35 -23.70 1.95 13.60
CA ALA A 35 -23.30 1.39 14.89
C ALA A 35 -23.14 2.51 15.94
N PRO A 36 -23.43 2.23 17.23
CA PRO A 36 -23.19 3.19 18.29
C PRO A 36 -21.69 3.51 18.42
N VAL A 37 -21.37 4.78 18.61
CA VAL A 37 -20.00 5.22 18.93
C VAL A 37 -19.81 5.14 20.43
N PRO A 38 -18.87 4.32 20.95
CA PRO A 38 -18.60 4.25 22.36
C PRO A 38 -18.01 5.58 22.87
N ALA A 39 -18.22 5.90 24.14
CA ALA A 39 -17.55 7.02 24.77
C ALA A 39 -16.04 6.70 24.88
N PRO A 40 -15.14 7.62 24.52
CA PRO A 40 -13.70 7.41 24.69
C PRO A 40 -13.32 7.29 26.17
N GLY A 41 -12.42 6.37 26.47
CA GLY A 41 -11.81 6.22 27.79
C GLY A 41 -10.78 7.32 28.09
N PRO A 42 -10.13 7.26 29.27
CA PRO A 42 -9.22 8.31 29.73
C PRO A 42 -7.98 8.52 28.85
N ASP A 43 -7.53 7.47 28.12
CA ASP A 43 -6.35 7.51 27.24
C ASP A 43 -6.74 7.43 25.75
N GLU A 44 -8.02 7.62 25.43
CA GLU A 44 -8.55 7.53 24.09
C GLU A 44 -9.06 8.87 23.58
N VAL A 45 -9.02 9.02 22.27
CA VAL A 45 -9.58 10.16 21.54
C VAL A 45 -10.72 9.66 20.64
N LEU A 46 -11.71 10.51 20.43
CA LEU A 46 -12.70 10.32 19.39
C LEU A 46 -12.20 11.05 18.14
N VAL A 47 -12.03 10.31 17.05
CA VAL A 47 -11.61 10.84 15.76
C VAL A 47 -12.76 10.75 14.77
N ARG A 48 -13.04 11.84 14.07
CA ARG A 48 -13.88 11.86 12.87
C ARG A 48 -12.99 11.57 11.67
N ASN A 49 -13.15 10.43 11.03
CA ASN A 49 -12.41 10.07 9.83
C ASN A 49 -12.81 10.99 8.68
N ARG A 50 -11.82 11.53 7.98
CA ARG A 50 -12.01 12.31 6.75
C ARG A 50 -11.72 11.47 5.52
N GLN A 51 -10.73 10.59 5.62
CA GLN A 51 -10.28 9.72 4.51
C GLN A 51 -9.71 8.44 5.08
N PHE A 52 -9.89 7.34 4.36
CA PHE A 52 -9.18 6.09 4.66
C PHE A 52 -8.67 5.40 3.40
N LEU A 53 -7.56 4.69 3.56
CA LEU A 53 -6.90 3.95 2.49
C LEU A 53 -7.61 2.62 2.22
N VAL A 54 -7.83 2.32 0.94
CA VAL A 54 -8.19 0.98 0.45
C VAL A 54 -6.91 0.32 -0.05
N PHE A 55 -6.52 -0.82 0.52
CA PHE A 55 -5.23 -1.45 0.21
C PHE A 55 -5.35 -2.96 -0.01
N GLY A 56 -4.49 -3.50 -0.88
CA GLY A 56 -4.54 -4.91 -1.30
C GLY A 56 -4.27 -5.92 -0.18
N GLY A 57 -3.47 -5.54 0.83
CA GLY A 57 -3.17 -6.38 1.99
C GLY A 57 -4.38 -6.79 2.83
N LEU A 58 -5.49 -6.04 2.73
CA LEU A 58 -6.76 -6.41 3.37
C LEU A 58 -7.23 -7.81 2.96
N ARG A 59 -6.93 -8.25 1.71
CA ARG A 59 -7.25 -9.60 1.22
C ARG A 59 -6.71 -10.71 2.11
N THR A 60 -5.50 -10.55 2.62
CA THR A 60 -4.88 -11.55 3.53
C THR A 60 -5.69 -11.69 4.82
N LEU A 61 -6.25 -10.59 5.32
CA LEU A 61 -7.05 -10.57 6.55
C LEU A 61 -8.44 -11.19 6.37
N LEU A 62 -8.99 -11.12 5.15
CA LEU A 62 -10.32 -11.65 4.82
C LEU A 62 -10.32 -13.16 4.50
N GLY A 63 -9.18 -13.78 4.29
CA GLY A 63 -9.09 -15.15 3.77
C GLY A 63 -8.75 -16.25 4.79
N GLY A 64 -8.63 -15.92 6.07
CA GLY A 64 -8.17 -16.88 7.09
C GLY A 64 -6.68 -17.20 7.03
N ALA A 65 -5.93 -16.61 6.09
CA ALA A 65 -4.49 -16.72 5.96
C ALA A 65 -3.71 -15.86 6.99
N ALA A 66 -4.44 -15.11 7.82
CA ALA A 66 -3.86 -14.22 8.82
C ALA A 66 -3.15 -14.95 9.98
N LYS A 67 -3.17 -16.27 10.03
CA LYS A 67 -2.54 -17.07 11.11
C LYS A 67 -1.04 -16.82 11.21
N ASP A 68 -0.39 -16.52 10.09
CA ASP A 68 1.06 -16.28 10.03
C ASP A 68 1.40 -14.78 9.90
N THR A 69 0.44 -13.89 10.16
CA THR A 69 0.64 -12.44 10.13
C THR A 69 0.55 -11.86 11.54
N PRO A 70 1.22 -10.72 11.81
CA PRO A 70 1.13 -10.05 13.12
C PRO A 70 -0.24 -9.40 13.38
N VAL A 71 -1.15 -9.41 12.40
CA VAL A 71 -2.48 -8.80 12.48
C VAL A 71 -3.54 -9.89 12.45
N PRO A 72 -4.54 -9.87 13.36
CA PRO A 72 -5.58 -10.87 13.38
C PRO A 72 -6.45 -10.83 12.11
N GLY A 73 -6.91 -12.00 11.68
CA GLY A 73 -7.87 -12.10 10.58
C GLY A 73 -9.25 -11.58 10.97
N LEU A 74 -10.01 -11.17 9.97
CA LEU A 74 -11.38 -10.69 10.10
C LEU A 74 -12.38 -11.84 10.01
N ASN A 75 -13.40 -11.80 10.85
CA ASN A 75 -14.53 -12.71 10.86
C ASN A 75 -15.82 -11.99 10.41
N PRO A 76 -16.84 -12.71 9.93
CA PRO A 76 -18.14 -12.12 9.69
C PRO A 76 -18.67 -11.39 10.91
N GLY A 77 -19.13 -10.15 10.71
CA GLY A 77 -19.55 -9.22 11.76
C GLY A 77 -18.47 -8.20 12.17
N ASP A 78 -17.20 -8.48 11.94
CA ASP A 78 -16.11 -7.55 12.26
C ASP A 78 -16.15 -6.34 11.34
N THR A 79 -15.89 -5.16 11.91
CA THR A 79 -15.69 -3.94 11.13
C THR A 79 -14.30 -3.95 10.50
N LEU A 80 -14.22 -3.63 9.22
CA LEU A 80 -12.95 -3.50 8.52
C LEU A 80 -12.10 -2.39 9.15
N PHE A 81 -10.80 -2.47 8.94
CA PHE A 81 -9.85 -1.48 9.44
C PHE A 81 -8.73 -1.23 8.42
N GLY A 82 -7.98 -0.20 8.63
CA GLY A 82 -6.84 0.21 7.81
C GLY A 82 -6.46 1.67 8.05
N PRO A 83 -5.41 2.16 7.42
CA PRO A 83 -4.94 3.52 7.60
C PRO A 83 -6.03 4.56 7.30
N ALA A 84 -6.15 5.55 8.16
CA ALA A 84 -7.06 6.68 8.00
C ALA A 84 -6.41 7.99 8.43
N VAL A 85 -6.86 9.08 7.82
CA VAL A 85 -6.68 10.46 8.31
C VAL A 85 -8.00 10.93 8.86
N GLY A 86 -7.97 11.46 10.07
CA GLY A 86 -9.15 12.03 10.72
C GLY A 86 -8.84 13.23 11.59
N GLU A 87 -9.87 13.90 12.01
CA GLU A 87 -9.81 15.03 12.93
C GLU A 87 -10.23 14.58 14.33
N VAL A 88 -9.42 14.91 15.31
CA VAL A 88 -9.76 14.67 16.71
C VAL A 88 -10.95 15.57 17.08
N VAL A 89 -12.06 14.99 17.53
CA VAL A 89 -13.25 15.73 17.96
C VAL A 89 -13.44 15.74 19.48
N LEU A 90 -12.89 14.71 20.17
CA LEU A 90 -12.81 14.68 21.64
C LEU A 90 -11.44 14.16 22.05
N ALA A 91 -10.82 14.78 23.04
CA ALA A 91 -9.55 14.35 23.62
C ALA A 91 -9.58 14.56 25.15
N PRO A 92 -8.82 13.76 25.92
CA PRO A 92 -8.63 13.95 27.35
C PRO A 92 -7.96 15.30 27.64
N GLU A 93 -8.36 15.95 28.73
CA GLU A 93 -7.68 17.18 29.21
C GLU A 93 -6.22 16.88 29.57
N GLY A 94 -5.30 17.75 29.12
CA GLY A 94 -3.86 17.59 29.37
C GLY A 94 -3.16 16.52 28.56
N GLY A 95 -3.88 15.84 27.66
CA GLY A 95 -3.31 14.88 26.72
C GLY A 95 -2.46 15.51 25.62
N PRO A 96 -1.75 14.69 24.83
CA PRO A 96 -0.88 15.16 23.74
C PRO A 96 -1.66 15.67 22.51
N LEU A 97 -2.94 15.33 22.38
CA LEU A 97 -3.81 15.68 21.27
C LEU A 97 -4.94 16.59 21.72
N ARG A 98 -5.43 17.41 20.81
CA ARG A 98 -6.51 18.39 21.05
C ARG A 98 -7.59 18.27 19.97
N PRO A 99 -8.85 18.64 20.27
CA PRO A 99 -9.87 18.79 19.24
C PRO A 99 -9.39 19.73 18.12
N GLY A 100 -9.58 19.31 16.87
CA GLY A 100 -9.09 19.98 15.67
C GLY A 100 -7.77 19.44 15.12
N ASP A 101 -7.00 18.66 15.89
CA ASP A 101 -5.77 18.05 15.39
C ASP A 101 -6.08 17.02 14.29
N LEU A 102 -5.33 17.07 13.19
CA LEU A 102 -5.36 16.03 12.17
C LEU A 102 -4.38 14.93 12.53
N VAL A 103 -4.86 13.70 12.53
CA VAL A 103 -4.07 12.52 12.90
C VAL A 103 -4.24 11.38 11.89
N THR A 104 -3.20 10.55 11.76
CA THR A 104 -3.33 9.22 11.17
C THR A 104 -3.51 8.19 12.26
N HIS A 105 -4.29 7.14 11.97
CA HIS A 105 -4.48 5.96 12.81
C HIS A 105 -4.92 4.77 11.94
N TYR A 106 -5.19 3.60 12.56
CA TYR A 106 -5.47 2.36 11.82
C TYR A 106 -6.94 1.90 11.86
N LEU A 107 -7.85 2.74 12.38
CA LEU A 107 -9.29 2.45 12.45
C LEU A 107 -10.09 3.21 11.38
N GLY A 108 -9.70 3.05 10.11
CA GLY A 108 -10.49 3.46 8.95
C GLY A 108 -11.74 2.57 8.74
N TRP A 109 -12.38 2.67 7.57
CA TRP A 109 -13.58 1.95 7.18
C TRP A 109 -14.81 2.25 8.07
N ARG A 110 -14.78 3.41 8.73
CA ARG A 110 -15.88 3.97 9.56
C ARG A 110 -15.79 5.50 9.59
N GLU A 111 -16.90 6.15 9.92
CA GLU A 111 -16.94 7.62 9.98
C GLU A 111 -16.33 8.17 11.26
N TYR A 112 -16.53 7.48 12.39
CA TYR A 112 -15.95 7.85 13.68
C TYR A 112 -15.24 6.66 14.31
N ALA A 113 -14.10 6.93 14.93
CA ALA A 113 -13.29 5.91 15.60
C ALA A 113 -12.88 6.39 17.00
N VAL A 114 -13.02 5.53 17.99
CA VAL A 114 -12.37 5.71 19.30
C VAL A 114 -11.03 5.02 19.22
N VAL A 115 -9.95 5.80 19.44
CA VAL A 115 -8.56 5.35 19.21
C VAL A 115 -7.74 5.68 20.44
N PRO A 116 -6.88 4.76 20.93
CA PRO A 116 -5.87 5.11 21.92
C PRO A 116 -5.03 6.29 21.43
N ALA A 117 -4.82 7.32 22.25
CA ALA A 117 -4.06 8.50 21.85
C ALA A 117 -2.63 8.16 21.39
N SER A 118 -2.03 7.10 21.96
CA SER A 118 -0.74 6.55 21.55
C SER A 118 -0.74 5.89 20.17
N GLY A 119 -1.91 5.53 19.64
CA GLY A 119 -2.11 4.97 18.28
C GLY A 119 -2.37 6.05 17.22
N CYS A 120 -2.36 7.31 17.61
CA CYS A 120 -2.56 8.45 16.72
C CYS A 120 -1.21 9.13 16.44
N VAL A 121 -0.94 9.40 15.16
CA VAL A 121 0.24 10.17 14.75
C VAL A 121 -0.24 11.48 14.12
N PRO A 122 0.19 12.65 14.62
CA PRO A 122 -0.15 13.93 14.00
C PRO A 122 0.28 13.99 12.53
N VAL A 123 -0.60 14.49 11.68
CA VAL A 123 -0.28 14.71 10.27
C VAL A 123 0.67 15.88 10.15
N ASP A 124 1.76 15.71 9.40
CA ASP A 124 2.72 16.79 9.15
C ASP A 124 2.03 17.94 8.38
N PRO A 125 1.94 19.14 8.95
CA PRO A 125 1.32 20.29 8.29
C PRO A 125 2.09 20.77 7.04
N ALA A 126 3.31 20.30 6.83
CA ALA A 126 4.08 20.56 5.61
C ALA A 126 3.61 19.76 4.40
N LEU A 127 2.78 18.72 4.57
CA LEU A 127 2.18 17.97 3.47
C LEU A 127 1.15 18.87 2.73
N PRO A 128 1.21 18.97 1.40
CA PRO A 128 0.29 19.79 0.62
C PRO A 128 -1.16 19.27 0.69
N ASP A 129 -1.34 18.00 0.96
CA ASP A 129 -2.61 17.32 1.14
C ASP A 129 -2.45 16.28 2.26
N PRO A 130 -3.29 16.29 3.30
CA PRO A 130 -3.26 15.31 4.38
C PRO A 130 -3.34 13.85 3.92
N VAL A 131 -3.96 13.58 2.76
CA VAL A 131 -4.04 12.24 2.17
C VAL A 131 -2.66 11.62 1.93
N ALA A 132 -1.64 12.44 1.73
CA ALA A 132 -0.27 11.97 1.51
C ALA A 132 0.30 11.20 2.72
N ALA A 133 -0.21 11.48 3.93
CA ALA A 133 0.14 10.71 5.12
C ALA A 133 -0.35 9.24 5.09
N LEU A 134 -1.27 8.91 4.18
CA LEU A 134 -1.73 7.53 3.94
C LEU A 134 -0.90 6.79 2.88
N SER A 135 0.12 7.43 2.30
CA SER A 135 0.90 6.82 1.22
C SER A 135 1.70 5.61 1.71
N SER A 136 1.73 4.57 0.89
CA SER A 136 2.58 3.39 1.15
C SER A 136 4.05 3.61 0.73
N GLY A 137 4.47 4.86 0.61
CA GLY A 137 5.80 5.21 0.13
C GLY A 137 6.92 4.89 1.12
N SER A 138 6.63 4.86 2.41
CA SER A 138 7.60 4.44 3.43
C SER A 138 8.10 3.01 3.18
N ALA A 139 7.23 2.11 2.73
CA ALA A 139 7.63 0.76 2.36
C ALA A 139 8.57 0.75 1.14
N ALA A 140 8.29 1.58 0.12
CA ALA A 140 9.18 1.73 -1.03
C ALA A 140 10.53 2.34 -0.62
N TYR A 141 10.50 3.43 0.12
CA TYR A 141 11.69 4.14 0.60
C TYR A 141 12.57 3.25 1.48
N GLY A 142 11.97 2.58 2.47
CA GLY A 142 12.69 1.68 3.37
C GLY A 142 13.30 0.49 2.65
N ALA A 143 12.56 -0.16 1.76
CA ALA A 143 13.05 -1.28 0.96
C ALA A 143 14.23 -0.87 0.06
N LEU A 144 14.13 0.27 -0.63
CA LEU A 144 15.16 0.77 -1.53
C LEU A 144 16.40 1.30 -0.81
N THR A 145 16.27 1.87 0.40
CA THR A 145 17.39 2.42 1.16
C THR A 145 18.03 1.42 2.12
N ARG A 146 17.24 0.58 2.83
CA ARG A 146 17.72 -0.30 3.89
C ARG A 146 18.08 -1.71 3.40
N LEU A 147 17.33 -2.25 2.43
CA LEU A 147 17.54 -3.62 1.95
C LEU A 147 18.29 -3.66 0.64
N ALA A 148 17.77 -2.98 -0.38
CA ALA A 148 18.37 -2.94 -1.71
C ALA A 148 19.55 -1.97 -1.79
N ALA A 149 19.58 -0.93 -0.95
CA ALA A 149 20.61 0.10 -0.91
C ALA A 149 20.96 0.59 -2.32
N VAL A 150 19.96 1.18 -2.99
CA VAL A 150 20.10 1.69 -4.36
C VAL A 150 21.31 2.63 -4.47
N ARG A 151 22.05 2.49 -5.55
CA ARG A 151 23.28 3.23 -5.84
C ARG A 151 23.17 3.96 -7.17
N GLU A 152 24.00 4.94 -7.34
CA GLU A 152 24.15 5.60 -8.63
C GLU A 152 24.54 4.57 -9.73
N GLY A 153 23.84 4.64 -10.85
CA GLY A 153 24.06 3.72 -11.97
C GLY A 153 23.27 2.42 -11.95
N ASP A 154 22.57 2.09 -10.85
CA ASP A 154 21.77 0.86 -10.76
C ASP A 154 20.65 0.79 -11.81
N VAL A 155 20.39 -0.41 -12.31
CA VAL A 155 19.18 -0.77 -13.06
C VAL A 155 18.19 -1.39 -12.09
N VAL A 156 17.07 -0.72 -11.87
CA VAL A 156 16.04 -1.08 -10.88
C VAL A 156 14.81 -1.66 -11.59
N LEU A 157 14.37 -2.82 -11.17
CA LEU A 157 13.06 -3.39 -11.53
C LEU A 157 12.09 -3.21 -10.38
N VAL A 158 10.89 -2.69 -10.67
CA VAL A 158 9.78 -2.57 -9.72
C VAL A 158 8.61 -3.38 -10.24
N THR A 159 8.21 -4.43 -9.53
CA THR A 159 7.00 -5.17 -9.90
C THR A 159 5.76 -4.49 -9.33
N GLY A 160 4.63 -4.59 -10.06
CA GLY A 160 3.40 -3.91 -9.65
C GLY A 160 3.53 -2.38 -9.62
N ALA A 161 4.21 -1.82 -10.62
CA ALA A 161 4.57 -0.40 -10.73
C ALA A 161 3.38 0.56 -10.62
N ALA A 162 2.17 0.13 -10.95
CA ALA A 162 0.97 0.96 -10.92
C ALA A 162 0.28 1.03 -9.55
N GLY A 163 0.66 0.20 -8.57
CA GLY A 163 0.05 0.18 -7.24
C GLY A 163 0.52 1.30 -6.32
N GLY A 164 -0.05 1.38 -5.11
CA GLY A 164 0.29 2.41 -4.12
C GLY A 164 1.78 2.48 -3.77
N VAL A 165 2.45 1.33 -3.60
CA VAL A 165 3.91 1.26 -3.37
C VAL A 165 4.67 1.53 -4.67
N GLY A 166 4.29 0.83 -5.77
CA GLY A 166 5.02 0.87 -7.04
C GLY A 166 5.03 2.26 -7.67
N SER A 167 3.92 3.00 -7.62
CA SER A 167 3.81 4.34 -8.19
C SER A 167 4.79 5.36 -7.57
N LEU A 168 5.25 5.10 -6.36
CA LEU A 168 6.26 5.89 -5.66
C LEU A 168 7.67 5.28 -5.80
N ALA A 169 7.77 3.94 -5.84
CA ALA A 169 9.06 3.24 -5.87
C ALA A 169 9.93 3.62 -7.07
N GLY A 170 9.35 3.77 -8.25
CA GLY A 170 10.08 4.20 -9.45
C GLY A 170 10.68 5.59 -9.30
N GLN A 171 9.89 6.53 -8.79
CA GLN A 171 10.32 7.90 -8.56
C GLN A 171 11.40 7.96 -7.47
N VAL A 172 11.22 7.25 -6.37
CA VAL A 172 12.20 7.16 -5.28
C VAL A 172 13.51 6.54 -5.77
N ALA A 173 13.47 5.44 -6.55
CA ALA A 173 14.66 4.81 -7.11
C ALA A 173 15.46 5.81 -7.96
N ARG A 174 14.79 6.62 -8.76
CA ARG A 174 15.40 7.69 -9.55
C ARG A 174 16.09 8.74 -8.67
N LEU A 175 15.43 9.21 -7.63
CA LEU A 175 15.99 10.18 -6.68
C LEU A 175 17.17 9.62 -5.88
N LEU A 176 17.27 8.30 -5.74
CA LEU A 176 18.40 7.61 -5.11
C LEU A 176 19.56 7.34 -6.06
N GLY A 177 19.46 7.73 -7.36
CA GLY A 177 20.55 7.64 -8.33
C GLY A 177 20.44 6.47 -9.32
N ALA A 178 19.32 5.76 -9.38
CA ALA A 178 19.12 4.71 -10.38
C ALA A 178 19.27 5.30 -11.82
N ALA A 179 20.12 4.66 -12.63
CA ALA A 179 20.33 5.07 -14.03
C ALA A 179 19.14 4.64 -14.91
N ARG A 180 18.48 3.52 -14.55
CA ARG A 180 17.34 2.99 -15.27
C ARG A 180 16.33 2.39 -14.32
N VAL A 181 15.04 2.70 -14.52
CA VAL A 181 13.92 2.19 -13.73
C VAL A 181 12.92 1.51 -14.65
N ILE A 182 12.70 0.22 -14.42
CA ILE A 182 11.81 -0.62 -15.21
C ILE A 182 10.63 -1.02 -14.31
N GLY A 183 9.41 -0.85 -14.82
CA GLY A 183 8.19 -1.26 -14.11
C GLY A 183 7.53 -2.48 -14.72
N THR A 184 6.73 -3.20 -13.94
CA THR A 184 5.76 -4.16 -14.49
C THR A 184 4.33 -3.74 -14.16
N THR A 185 3.39 -3.99 -15.07
CA THR A 185 1.96 -3.81 -14.85
C THR A 185 1.16 -4.94 -15.48
N GLY A 186 0.00 -5.27 -14.90
CA GLY A 186 -0.93 -6.23 -15.50
C GLY A 186 -1.79 -5.65 -16.65
N SER A 187 -1.72 -4.35 -16.90
CA SER A 187 -2.63 -3.66 -17.83
C SER A 187 -1.87 -2.72 -18.75
N ALA A 188 -1.92 -2.97 -20.05
CA ALA A 188 -1.20 -2.22 -21.07
C ALA A 188 -1.57 -0.72 -21.09
N TRP A 189 -2.82 -0.36 -20.80
CA TRP A 189 -3.26 1.04 -20.80
C TRP A 189 -2.57 1.93 -19.76
N LYS A 190 -1.92 1.32 -18.75
CA LYS A 190 -1.18 2.05 -17.71
C LYS A 190 0.22 2.44 -18.14
N THR A 191 0.76 1.77 -19.16
CA THR A 191 2.18 1.85 -19.54
C THR A 191 2.63 3.28 -19.81
N GLU A 192 1.88 4.00 -20.65
CA GLU A 192 2.18 5.37 -21.04
C GLU A 192 2.26 6.30 -19.82
N ARG A 193 1.24 6.25 -18.96
CA ARG A 193 1.22 7.08 -17.75
C ARG A 193 2.33 6.76 -16.75
N LEU A 194 2.73 5.49 -16.63
CA LEU A 194 3.85 5.11 -15.77
C LEU A 194 5.17 5.69 -16.29
N VAL A 195 5.36 5.72 -17.60
CA VAL A 195 6.55 6.33 -18.23
C VAL A 195 6.50 7.85 -18.12
N ASP A 196 5.42 8.47 -18.57
CA ASP A 196 5.36 9.93 -18.74
C ASP A 196 5.18 10.67 -17.40
N GLU A 197 4.49 10.05 -16.43
CA GLU A 197 4.14 10.73 -15.19
C GLU A 197 4.92 10.26 -13.96
N LEU A 198 5.42 9.00 -13.94
CA LEU A 198 5.94 8.37 -12.72
C LEU A 198 7.40 7.90 -12.80
N GLY A 199 8.14 8.39 -13.82
CA GLY A 199 9.58 8.25 -13.88
C GLY A 199 10.11 6.86 -14.26
N TYR A 200 9.29 6.00 -14.86
CA TYR A 200 9.73 4.72 -15.43
C TYR A 200 10.32 4.92 -16.83
N ASP A 201 11.46 4.29 -17.13
CA ASP A 201 12.06 4.32 -18.47
C ASP A 201 11.44 3.29 -19.41
N ALA A 202 10.93 2.19 -18.84
CA ALA A 202 10.23 1.15 -19.55
C ALA A 202 9.21 0.47 -18.64
N VAL A 203 8.10 0.04 -19.20
CA VAL A 203 7.07 -0.71 -18.48
C VAL A 203 6.73 -1.98 -19.24
N LEU A 204 6.88 -3.11 -18.57
CA LEU A 204 6.60 -4.44 -19.09
C LEU A 204 5.17 -4.82 -18.74
N THR A 205 4.43 -5.33 -19.70
CA THR A 205 3.13 -5.93 -19.44
C THR A 205 3.33 -7.40 -19.10
N ALA A 206 3.48 -7.68 -17.82
CA ALA A 206 3.31 -9.03 -17.33
C ALA A 206 1.83 -9.36 -17.50
N GLY A 207 1.47 -10.27 -18.38
CA GLY A 207 0.08 -10.72 -18.59
C GLY A 207 -0.71 -10.82 -17.27
N SER A 208 -1.95 -11.21 -17.28
CA SER A 208 -2.69 -11.30 -16.02
C SER A 208 -1.86 -12.11 -15.01
N TRP A 209 -1.35 -11.47 -13.92
CA TRP A 209 -0.69 -12.14 -12.79
C TRP A 209 -1.56 -13.29 -12.21
N ARG A 210 -2.81 -13.37 -12.65
CA ARG A 210 -3.78 -14.45 -12.39
C ARG A 210 -3.52 -15.70 -13.21
N SER A 211 -2.77 -15.60 -14.32
CA SER A 211 -2.42 -16.73 -15.18
C SER A 211 -0.92 -17.01 -15.07
N ALA A 212 -0.55 -17.94 -14.22
CA ALA A 212 0.85 -18.41 -14.10
C ALA A 212 1.24 -19.36 -15.24
N SER A 213 0.79 -19.08 -16.48
CA SER A 213 1.11 -19.93 -17.63
C SER A 213 2.61 -19.88 -17.96
N ALA A 214 3.11 -20.96 -18.57
CA ALA A 214 4.50 -21.00 -19.04
C ALA A 214 4.77 -19.92 -20.10
N ASP A 215 3.77 -19.58 -20.91
CA ASP A 215 3.85 -18.57 -21.97
C ASP A 215 4.02 -17.16 -21.40
N ASP A 216 3.30 -16.82 -20.31
CA ASP A 216 3.45 -15.52 -19.64
C ASP A 216 4.85 -15.34 -19.05
N ARG A 217 5.44 -16.39 -18.50
CA ARG A 217 6.82 -16.37 -17.99
C ARG A 217 7.83 -16.14 -19.12
N THR A 218 7.65 -16.79 -20.26
CA THR A 218 8.52 -16.61 -21.42
C THR A 218 8.41 -15.20 -21.98
N GLY A 219 7.20 -14.66 -22.09
CA GLY A 219 6.94 -13.30 -22.56
C GLY A 219 7.57 -12.24 -21.65
N LEU A 220 7.43 -12.36 -20.33
CA LEU A 220 8.02 -11.42 -19.35
C LEU A 220 9.56 -11.48 -19.39
N ARG A 221 10.17 -12.67 -19.47
CA ARG A 221 11.62 -12.81 -19.59
C ARG A 221 12.16 -12.13 -20.85
N ALA A 222 11.50 -12.31 -21.99
CA ALA A 222 11.90 -11.67 -23.24
C ALA A 222 11.80 -10.14 -23.17
N GLN A 223 10.70 -9.63 -22.62
CA GLN A 223 10.53 -8.18 -22.39
C GLN A 223 11.62 -7.63 -21.46
N LEU A 224 11.91 -8.33 -20.36
CA LEU A 224 12.91 -7.91 -19.39
C LEU A 224 14.33 -7.93 -20.00
N ALA A 225 14.67 -8.95 -20.80
CA ALA A 225 15.93 -9.03 -21.51
C ALA A 225 16.10 -7.88 -22.53
N ALA A 226 15.01 -7.47 -23.19
CA ALA A 226 15.04 -6.31 -24.10
C ALA A 226 15.18 -4.97 -23.33
N ALA A 227 14.50 -4.82 -22.17
CA ALA A 227 14.54 -3.63 -21.37
C ALA A 227 15.84 -3.49 -20.53
N ALA A 228 16.45 -4.60 -20.15
CA ALA A 228 17.69 -4.67 -19.37
C ALA A 228 18.63 -5.72 -19.97
N PRO A 229 19.27 -5.47 -21.13
CA PRO A 229 20.10 -6.48 -21.82
C PRO A 229 21.27 -6.95 -20.96
N ASP A 230 21.82 -6.11 -20.10
CA ASP A 230 22.88 -6.45 -19.15
C ASP A 230 22.34 -6.98 -17.81
N GLY A 231 21.04 -7.05 -17.62
CA GLY A 231 20.38 -7.48 -16.39
C GLY A 231 20.05 -6.35 -15.43
N ILE A 232 19.57 -6.70 -14.22
CA ILE A 232 19.12 -5.79 -13.16
C ILE A 232 20.01 -5.87 -11.92
N ASP A 233 20.24 -4.74 -11.27
CA ASP A 233 20.99 -4.63 -10.01
C ASP A 233 20.09 -4.70 -8.79
N VAL A 234 18.87 -4.16 -8.92
CA VAL A 234 17.92 -4.06 -7.82
C VAL A 234 16.52 -4.53 -8.26
N LEU A 235 15.86 -5.27 -7.37
CA LEU A 235 14.44 -5.55 -7.45
C LEU A 235 13.72 -4.99 -6.23
N LEU A 236 12.63 -4.25 -6.46
CA LEU A 236 11.58 -4.03 -5.48
C LEU A 236 10.36 -4.84 -5.91
N ASP A 237 10.07 -5.91 -5.16
CA ASP A 237 9.02 -6.84 -5.53
C ASP A 237 7.75 -6.66 -4.70
N ASN A 238 6.65 -6.29 -5.36
CA ASN A 238 5.32 -6.22 -4.78
C ASN A 238 4.45 -7.42 -5.16
N VAL A 239 4.90 -8.28 -6.07
CA VAL A 239 4.06 -9.30 -6.72
C VAL A 239 4.45 -10.73 -6.34
N GLY A 240 5.74 -11.06 -6.37
CA GLY A 240 6.21 -12.43 -6.17
C GLY A 240 5.98 -13.33 -7.40
N GLY A 241 5.88 -14.65 -7.16
CA GLY A 241 5.55 -15.63 -8.17
C GLY A 241 6.47 -15.61 -9.40
N ALA A 242 5.89 -15.67 -10.59
CA ALA A 242 6.62 -15.72 -11.87
C ALA A 242 7.46 -14.44 -12.12
N GLN A 243 7.10 -13.30 -11.55
CA GLN A 243 7.86 -12.06 -11.72
C GLN A 243 9.17 -12.11 -10.91
N LEU A 244 9.14 -12.65 -9.70
CA LEU A 244 10.36 -12.90 -8.93
C LEU A 244 11.27 -13.91 -9.63
N THR A 245 10.70 -14.98 -10.21
CA THR A 245 11.45 -15.94 -11.01
C THR A 245 12.18 -15.27 -12.18
N ALA A 246 11.47 -14.43 -12.95
CA ALA A 246 12.05 -13.72 -14.09
C ALA A 246 13.14 -12.72 -13.65
N ALA A 247 12.96 -12.06 -12.52
CA ALA A 247 13.96 -11.15 -11.96
C ALA A 247 15.26 -11.88 -11.55
N VAL A 248 15.14 -13.07 -10.93
CA VAL A 248 16.32 -13.89 -10.59
C VAL A 248 17.09 -14.29 -11.84
N ASP A 249 16.40 -14.63 -12.91
CA ASP A 249 17.05 -14.97 -14.20
C ASP A 249 17.83 -13.78 -14.79
N ALA A 250 17.30 -12.56 -14.64
CA ALA A 250 17.89 -11.33 -15.14
C ALA A 250 18.87 -10.65 -14.16
N ALA A 251 19.13 -11.23 -12.98
CA ALA A 251 19.98 -10.61 -11.98
C ALA A 251 21.42 -10.44 -12.46
N ARG A 252 22.03 -9.29 -12.19
CA ARG A 252 23.48 -9.04 -12.31
C ARG A 252 24.24 -9.63 -11.13
N GLN A 253 25.55 -9.64 -11.23
CA GLN A 253 26.44 -9.99 -10.11
C GLN A 253 26.19 -9.05 -8.92
N GLY A 254 25.94 -9.63 -7.74
CA GLY A 254 25.68 -8.89 -6.50
C GLY A 254 24.32 -8.18 -6.46
N ALA A 255 23.36 -8.57 -7.28
CA ALA A 255 22.02 -7.98 -7.27
C ALA A 255 21.32 -8.09 -5.90
N ARG A 256 20.49 -7.10 -5.57
CA ARG A 256 19.87 -6.91 -4.27
C ARG A 256 18.36 -6.80 -4.41
N PHE A 257 17.65 -7.79 -3.90
CA PHE A 257 16.22 -7.96 -4.06
C PHE A 257 15.49 -7.72 -2.73
N ALA A 258 14.59 -6.75 -2.71
CA ALA A 258 13.72 -6.43 -1.60
C ALA A 258 12.29 -6.88 -1.92
N LEU A 259 11.78 -7.84 -1.16
CA LEU A 259 10.40 -8.33 -1.27
C LEU A 259 9.51 -7.52 -0.32
N VAL A 260 8.56 -6.80 -0.86
CA VAL A 260 7.68 -5.87 -0.11
C VAL A 260 6.25 -6.37 -0.08
N GLY A 261 5.82 -7.06 -1.14
CA GLY A 261 4.46 -7.56 -1.27
C GLY A 261 4.39 -8.92 -1.95
N SER A 262 3.19 -9.48 -1.98
CA SER A 262 2.91 -10.82 -2.49
C SER A 262 1.60 -10.86 -3.28
N LEU A 263 1.38 -9.85 -4.15
CA LEU A 263 0.10 -9.69 -4.88
C LEU A 263 -0.30 -10.93 -5.68
N SER A 264 0.65 -11.71 -6.22
CA SER A 264 0.34 -12.94 -6.96
C SER A 264 -0.41 -13.96 -6.10
N GLY A 265 -0.11 -14.02 -4.80
CA GLY A 265 -0.80 -14.87 -3.86
C GLY A 265 -2.04 -14.20 -3.25
N GLN A 266 -1.92 -12.92 -2.86
CA GLN A 266 -3.03 -12.18 -2.26
C GLN A 266 -4.24 -12.09 -3.20
N LEU A 267 -4.00 -11.99 -4.49
CA LEU A 267 -5.03 -11.83 -5.51
C LEU A 267 -5.26 -13.10 -6.35
N ALA A 268 -4.72 -14.24 -5.95
CA ALA A 268 -5.04 -15.53 -6.57
C ALA A 268 -6.51 -15.87 -6.34
N ALA A 269 -7.20 -16.30 -7.40
CA ALA A 269 -8.65 -16.55 -7.34
C ALA A 269 -9.00 -17.77 -6.46
N ASP A 270 -8.10 -18.72 -6.36
CA ASP A 270 -8.20 -19.96 -5.60
C ASP A 270 -7.44 -19.91 -4.26
N GLY A 271 -6.72 -18.83 -4.00
CA GLY A 271 -5.86 -18.67 -2.83
C GLY A 271 -6.56 -17.96 -1.66
N ALA A 272 -6.16 -18.34 -0.45
CA ALA A 272 -6.59 -17.63 0.77
C ALA A 272 -5.84 -16.31 1.01
N GLY A 273 -4.97 -15.89 0.07
CA GLY A 273 -4.21 -14.64 0.15
C GLY A 273 -2.95 -14.70 1.03
N GLY A 274 -2.56 -15.88 1.51
CA GLY A 274 -1.45 -16.05 2.47
C GLY A 274 -0.16 -16.63 1.89
N ALA A 275 -0.10 -17.00 0.61
CA ALA A 275 1.09 -17.57 0.01
C ALA A 275 1.29 -17.05 -1.42
N ALA A 276 2.54 -16.73 -1.78
CA ALA A 276 2.95 -16.34 -3.14
C ALA A 276 4.16 -17.17 -3.57
N PRO A 277 3.98 -18.46 -3.88
CA PRO A 277 5.09 -19.34 -4.22
C PRO A 277 5.80 -18.86 -5.49
N ALA A 278 7.14 -18.90 -5.46
CA ALA A 278 7.99 -18.61 -6.60
C ALA A 278 9.03 -19.71 -6.76
N VAL A 279 9.31 -20.11 -8.01
CA VAL A 279 10.39 -21.06 -8.32
C VAL A 279 11.63 -20.24 -8.67
N VAL A 280 12.67 -20.36 -7.86
CA VAL A 280 13.95 -19.69 -8.09
C VAL A 280 15.07 -20.72 -8.29
N ASP A 281 15.99 -20.41 -9.20
CA ASP A 281 17.18 -21.21 -9.42
C ASP A 281 18.25 -20.85 -8.37
N ALA A 282 18.41 -21.73 -7.37
CA ALA A 282 19.38 -21.50 -6.30
C ALA A 282 20.83 -21.41 -6.81
N PHE A 283 21.18 -22.13 -7.88
CA PHE A 283 22.52 -22.04 -8.47
C PHE A 283 22.80 -20.64 -9.01
N ARG A 284 21.82 -20.01 -9.64
CA ARG A 284 21.93 -18.60 -10.10
C ARG A 284 22.12 -17.62 -8.94
N LEU A 285 21.38 -17.81 -7.85
CA LEU A 285 21.56 -16.99 -6.64
C LEU A 285 22.99 -17.09 -6.11
N ILE A 286 23.54 -18.32 -6.05
CA ILE A 286 24.89 -18.59 -5.56
C ILE A 286 25.94 -17.94 -6.48
N VAL A 287 25.93 -18.28 -7.77
CA VAL A 287 27.00 -17.85 -8.68
C VAL A 287 26.98 -16.34 -8.94
N LYS A 288 25.83 -15.70 -8.82
CA LYS A 288 25.69 -14.25 -8.97
C LYS A 288 25.74 -13.48 -7.65
N GLY A 289 25.80 -14.17 -6.50
CA GLY A 289 25.82 -13.53 -5.18
C GLY A 289 24.58 -12.66 -4.95
N VAL A 290 23.40 -13.12 -5.38
CA VAL A 290 22.15 -12.37 -5.25
C VAL A 290 21.66 -12.42 -3.81
N SER A 291 21.35 -11.28 -3.21
CA SER A 291 20.65 -11.20 -1.93
C SER A 291 19.15 -11.06 -2.15
N VAL A 292 18.34 -11.84 -1.43
CA VAL A 292 16.87 -11.74 -1.43
C VAL A 292 16.41 -11.56 0.01
N ARG A 293 15.74 -10.45 0.31
CA ARG A 293 15.34 -10.09 1.68
C ARG A 293 13.90 -9.57 1.70
N GLY A 294 13.11 -10.07 2.66
CA GLY A 294 11.78 -9.50 2.95
C GLY A 294 11.89 -8.18 3.70
N TYR A 295 11.04 -7.21 3.35
CA TYR A 295 10.91 -5.94 4.05
C TYR A 295 9.67 -5.97 4.94
N LEU A 296 9.87 -5.76 6.22
CA LEU A 296 8.80 -5.55 7.19
C LEU A 296 9.05 -4.21 7.89
N GLY A 297 8.10 -3.27 7.80
CA GLY A 297 8.29 -1.89 8.28
C GLY A 297 8.64 -1.79 9.76
N VAL A 298 8.10 -2.68 10.60
CA VAL A 298 8.38 -2.72 12.06
C VAL A 298 9.84 -3.01 12.39
N ASP A 299 10.58 -3.66 11.49
CA ASP A 299 12.01 -3.98 11.69
C ASP A 299 12.91 -2.78 11.37
N HIS A 300 12.35 -1.68 10.87
CA HIS A 300 13.09 -0.50 10.45
C HIS A 300 12.55 0.78 11.11
N PRO A 301 12.67 0.91 12.43
CA PRO A 301 12.22 2.10 13.14
C PRO A 301 12.91 3.36 12.59
N GLY A 302 12.15 4.45 12.48
CA GLY A 302 12.62 5.72 11.93
C GLY A 302 12.41 5.90 10.42
N VAL A 303 12.20 4.84 9.64
CA VAL A 303 11.92 4.96 8.19
C VAL A 303 10.66 5.77 7.93
N GLU A 304 9.62 5.61 8.73
CA GLU A 304 8.37 6.35 8.57
C GLU A 304 8.59 7.86 8.76
N ALA A 305 9.34 8.27 9.79
CA ALA A 305 9.65 9.67 10.02
C ALA A 305 10.54 10.28 8.92
N GLU A 306 11.55 9.53 8.46
CA GLU A 306 12.40 9.94 7.34
C GLU A 306 11.56 10.10 6.07
N TRP A 307 10.68 9.13 5.80
CA TRP A 307 9.80 9.18 4.64
C TRP A 307 8.88 10.40 4.68
N THR A 308 8.22 10.66 5.80
CA THR A 308 7.30 11.80 5.94
C THR A 308 7.99 13.12 5.64
N GLY A 309 9.19 13.34 6.19
CA GLY A 309 9.99 14.54 5.91
C GLY A 309 10.38 14.67 4.44
N ARG A 310 10.85 13.57 3.82
CA ARG A 310 11.19 13.53 2.39
C ARG A 310 9.96 13.71 1.49
N LEU A 311 8.86 13.06 1.83
CA LEU A 311 7.62 13.15 1.06
C LEU A 311 7.13 14.59 0.95
N ALA A 312 7.09 15.31 2.08
CA ALA A 312 6.66 16.71 2.10
C ALA A 312 7.57 17.61 1.24
N GLU A 313 8.89 17.41 1.31
CA GLU A 313 9.87 18.12 0.47
C GLU A 313 9.66 17.81 -1.01
N TRP A 314 9.61 16.53 -1.38
CA TRP A 314 9.53 16.08 -2.77
C TRP A 314 8.19 16.43 -3.43
N LEU A 315 7.08 16.39 -2.69
CA LEU A 315 5.78 16.83 -3.21
C LEU A 315 5.78 18.34 -3.46
N ARG A 316 6.32 19.15 -2.54
CA ARG A 316 6.37 20.61 -2.69
C ARG A 316 7.28 21.06 -3.82
N SER A 317 8.40 20.37 -4.02
CA SER A 317 9.32 20.65 -5.13
C SER A 317 8.88 20.09 -6.48
N GLY A 318 7.85 19.23 -6.49
CA GLY A 318 7.43 18.50 -7.69
C GLY A 318 8.37 17.37 -8.10
N ALA A 319 9.33 16.99 -7.23
CA ALA A 319 10.27 15.89 -7.48
C ALA A 319 9.58 14.53 -7.56
N ILE A 320 8.45 14.38 -6.85
CA ILE A 320 7.56 13.22 -6.98
C ILE A 320 6.11 13.66 -7.15
N ARG A 321 5.33 12.78 -7.74
CA ARG A 321 3.87 12.86 -7.83
C ARG A 321 3.24 11.73 -7.03
N LEU A 322 2.16 12.04 -6.31
CA LEU A 322 1.37 11.06 -5.58
C LEU A 322 0.04 10.85 -6.32
N PRO A 323 -0.09 9.80 -7.15
CA PRO A 323 -1.37 9.49 -7.79
C PRO A 323 -2.36 9.02 -6.73
N VAL A 324 -3.50 9.69 -6.64
CA VAL A 324 -4.58 9.36 -5.70
C VAL A 324 -5.88 9.24 -6.47
N VAL A 325 -6.57 8.13 -6.29
CA VAL A 325 -7.95 7.93 -6.74
C VAL A 325 -8.87 8.07 -5.54
N ARG A 326 -9.91 8.90 -5.66
CA ARG A 326 -10.80 9.28 -4.58
C ARG A 326 -12.22 8.80 -4.85
N TYR A 327 -12.80 8.11 -3.88
CA TYR A 327 -14.22 7.75 -3.85
C TYR A 327 -14.91 8.53 -2.75
N THR A 328 -16.05 9.14 -3.03
CA THR A 328 -16.81 9.90 -2.03
C THR A 328 -17.90 9.04 -1.41
N GLY A 329 -17.92 9.00 -0.08
CA GLY A 329 -18.90 8.30 0.73
C GLY A 329 -18.54 6.84 1.07
N ILE A 330 -18.84 6.44 2.29
CA ILE A 330 -18.51 5.12 2.84
C ILE A 330 -19.14 3.97 2.03
N ASP A 331 -20.29 4.20 1.42
CA ASP A 331 -21.01 3.22 0.61
C ASP A 331 -20.23 2.77 -0.63
N ARG A 332 -19.26 3.59 -1.06
CA ARG A 332 -18.39 3.27 -2.20
C ARG A 332 -17.22 2.36 -1.83
N ALA A 333 -16.91 2.19 -0.54
CA ALA A 333 -15.74 1.46 -0.08
C ALA A 333 -15.67 -0.01 -0.55
N PRO A 334 -16.76 -0.81 -0.53
CA PRO A 334 -16.73 -2.17 -1.06
C PRO A 334 -16.41 -2.24 -2.55
N HIS A 335 -16.94 -1.31 -3.35
CA HIS A 335 -16.65 -1.22 -4.79
C HIS A 335 -15.22 -0.77 -5.06
N ALA A 336 -14.72 0.21 -4.28
CA ALA A 336 -13.35 0.67 -4.36
C ALA A 336 -12.35 -0.48 -4.10
N LEU A 337 -12.65 -1.37 -3.16
CA LEU A 337 -11.83 -2.57 -2.92
C LEU A 337 -11.87 -3.54 -4.10
N GLN A 338 -13.04 -3.77 -4.70
CA GLN A 338 -13.15 -4.61 -5.89
C GLN A 338 -12.31 -4.06 -7.05
N GLU A 339 -12.46 -2.77 -7.37
CA GLU A 339 -11.74 -2.12 -8.47
C GLU A 339 -10.22 -2.09 -8.22
N LEU A 340 -9.78 -1.95 -6.97
CA LEU A 340 -8.38 -2.11 -6.60
C LEU A 340 -7.87 -3.52 -6.90
N ILE A 341 -8.62 -4.55 -6.50
CA ILE A 341 -8.30 -5.96 -6.75
C ILE A 341 -8.26 -6.25 -8.26
N GLU A 342 -9.16 -5.66 -9.03
CA GLU A 342 -9.21 -5.76 -10.49
C GLU A 342 -8.09 -4.98 -11.17
N GLY A 343 -7.38 -4.12 -10.43
CA GLY A 343 -6.27 -3.34 -10.94
C GLY A 343 -6.71 -2.24 -11.89
N GLN A 344 -7.84 -1.59 -11.63
CA GLN A 344 -8.40 -0.55 -12.52
C GLN A 344 -7.73 0.82 -12.38
N HIS A 345 -6.83 1.01 -11.40
CA HIS A 345 -6.30 2.32 -11.04
C HIS A 345 -4.77 2.38 -11.06
N ILE A 346 -4.24 3.60 -11.03
CA ILE A 346 -2.82 3.91 -10.79
C ILE A 346 -2.73 4.70 -9.48
N GLY A 347 -1.82 4.30 -8.60
CA GLY A 347 -1.56 4.96 -7.32
C GLY A 347 -2.35 4.38 -6.17
N MET A 348 -2.55 5.19 -5.15
CA MET A 348 -3.31 4.85 -3.96
C MET A 348 -4.80 5.15 -4.14
N LEU A 349 -5.63 4.37 -3.47
CA LEU A 349 -7.08 4.47 -3.52
C LEU A 349 -7.60 4.84 -2.13
N VAL A 350 -8.36 5.92 -2.05
CA VAL A 350 -8.92 6.40 -0.79
C VAL A 350 -10.42 6.60 -0.89
N VAL A 351 -11.09 6.43 0.23
CA VAL A 351 -12.50 6.82 0.40
C VAL A 351 -12.52 8.09 1.24
N GLU A 352 -13.12 9.13 0.69
CA GLU A 352 -13.38 10.39 1.37
C GLU A 352 -14.75 10.36 2.05
N LEU A 353 -14.77 10.75 3.30
CA LEU A 353 -15.98 10.83 4.10
C LEU A 353 -16.43 12.29 4.16
N PRO A 354 -17.59 12.64 3.59
CA PRO A 354 -18.08 14.00 3.59
C PRO A 354 -18.35 14.46 5.02
N GLU A 355 -18.16 15.75 5.26
CA GLU A 355 -18.63 16.36 6.49
C GLU A 355 -20.16 16.29 6.53
N HIS A 356 -20.68 15.58 7.51
CA HIS A 356 -22.11 15.67 7.81
C HIS A 356 -22.32 17.02 8.48
N GLY A 357 -23.08 17.87 7.82
CA GLY A 357 -23.48 19.19 8.31
C GLY A 357 -24.37 19.11 9.56
#